data_bde1026c807eaa41b528f74dd0e09946
#
_entry.id   bde1026c807eaa41b528f74dd0e09946
#
_cell.length_a   1.000
_cell.length_b   1.000
_cell.length_c   1.000
_cell.angle_alpha   90.00
_cell.angle_beta   90.00
_cell.angle_gamma   90.00
#
_symmetry.space_group_name_H-M   'P 1'
#
loop_
_entity.id
_entity.type
_entity.pdbx_description
1 polymer ?
#
loop_
_entity_poly.entity_id
_entity_poly.type
_entity_poly.pdbx_seq_one_letter_code
_entity_poly.pdbx_strand_id
1 'polypeptide(L)'
;MRIKTGAAILLALLASAGLYSYTSAFISSRVYRIMISEQATVGNSAPKTGGAYSLLGSTGQLGSGSLSGGRYTVNSGIVNSWRPAQLSVSSAHVYPNPCTLSKGCTGITFTRLTLRATVRIYTVSGEKVRTILKNNNIDSIGWDLRNEAGSIVASGLYLYVVSGEGTSKTGKIVIVR
;
A
#
# COMPACT_ATOMS: atom_id res chain seq x y z
N MET A 1 23.71 47.72 40.22
CA MET A 1 22.89 47.51 39.03
C MET A 1 22.52 46.03 38.96
N ARG A 2 21.36 45.65 39.50
CA ARG A 2 20.89 44.21 39.51
C ARG A 2 20.04 44.00 38.27
N ILE A 3 20.64 43.41 37.26
CA ILE A 3 19.90 42.96 36.10
C ILE A 3 19.06 41.74 36.56
N LYS A 4 17.77 41.87 36.41
CA LYS A 4 16.79 40.86 36.86
C LYS A 4 17.01 39.59 36.03
N THR A 5 17.60 38.59 36.64
CA THR A 5 17.86 37.25 36.07
C THR A 5 16.62 36.60 35.45
N GLY A 6 15.42 36.92 35.90
CA GLY A 6 14.15 36.43 35.36
C GLY A 6 13.86 36.89 33.92
N ALA A 7 14.28 38.10 33.54
CA ALA A 7 14.04 38.59 32.16
C ALA A 7 14.94 37.88 31.13
N ALA A 8 16.17 37.55 31.53
CA ALA A 8 17.11 36.83 30.64
C ALA A 8 16.68 35.38 30.40
N ILE A 9 16.11 34.71 31.43
CA ILE A 9 15.59 33.34 31.29
C ILE A 9 14.35 33.33 30.42
N LEU A 10 13.45 34.31 30.55
CA LEU A 10 12.26 34.41 29.72
C LEU A 10 12.61 34.66 28.24
N LEU A 11 13.62 35.50 27.97
CA LEU A 11 14.09 35.74 26.60
C LEU A 11 14.75 34.49 25.98
N ALA A 12 15.49 33.71 26.78
CA ALA A 12 16.10 32.48 26.33
C ALA A 12 15.05 31.38 26.01
N LEU A 13 13.98 31.31 26.80
CA LEU A 13 12.86 30.41 26.55
C LEU A 13 12.05 30.79 25.31
N LEU A 14 11.84 32.08 25.05
CA LEU A 14 11.18 32.57 23.84
C LEU A 14 12.05 32.38 22.59
N ALA A 15 13.37 32.50 22.71
CA ALA A 15 14.29 32.22 21.61
C ALA A 15 14.37 30.74 21.25
N SER A 16 14.24 29.84 22.25
CA SER A 16 14.20 28.39 22.00
C SER A 16 12.86 27.92 21.38
N ALA A 17 11.75 28.59 21.71
CA ALA A 17 10.45 28.32 21.11
C ALA A 17 10.36 28.78 19.64
N GLY A 18 11.15 29.76 19.22
CA GLY A 18 11.19 30.27 17.85
C GLY A 18 12.04 29.46 16.87
N LEU A 19 12.79 28.46 17.35
CA LEU A 19 13.69 27.63 16.50
C LEU A 19 13.04 26.33 15.96
N TYR A 20 11.78 26.09 16.24
CA TYR A 20 11.02 25.08 15.50
C TYR A 20 10.55 25.66 14.15
N SER A 21 11.50 25.99 13.29
CA SER A 21 11.23 26.23 11.89
C SER A 21 10.83 24.87 11.27
N TYR A 22 9.58 24.72 10.99
CA TYR A 22 9.12 23.66 10.10
C TYR A 22 9.74 23.93 8.72
N THR A 23 10.87 23.30 8.43
CA THR A 23 11.45 23.34 7.09
C THR A 23 10.61 22.48 6.19
N SER A 24 9.57 23.05 5.62
CA SER A 24 8.89 22.45 4.48
C SER A 24 9.82 22.59 3.28
N ALA A 25 10.51 21.53 2.92
CA ALA A 25 11.31 21.51 1.70
C ALA A 25 10.34 21.35 0.52
N PHE A 26 10.16 22.42 -0.25
CA PHE A 26 9.42 22.39 -1.51
C PHE A 26 10.42 22.27 -2.65
N ILE A 27 10.34 21.20 -3.41
CA ILE A 27 10.96 21.11 -4.72
C ILE A 27 9.85 21.35 -5.73
N SER A 28 9.85 22.48 -6.41
CA SER A 28 8.84 22.81 -7.41
C SER A 28 9.47 23.26 -8.71
N SER A 29 8.94 22.80 -9.83
CA SER A 29 9.17 23.33 -11.16
C SER A 29 7.86 23.87 -11.71
N ARG A 30 7.86 24.46 -12.93
CA ARG A 30 6.61 24.89 -13.59
C ARG A 30 5.59 23.76 -13.78
N VAL A 31 6.03 22.51 -13.80
CA VAL A 31 5.22 21.33 -14.07
C VAL A 31 5.11 20.39 -12.86
N TYR A 32 6.05 20.46 -11.92
CA TYR A 32 6.14 19.52 -10.80
C TYR A 32 6.17 20.21 -9.45
N ARG A 33 5.39 19.74 -8.52
CA ARG A 33 5.42 20.13 -7.11
C ARG A 33 5.61 18.89 -6.26
N ILE A 34 6.78 18.76 -5.62
CA ILE A 34 7.04 17.70 -4.66
C ILE A 34 6.90 18.33 -3.27
N MET A 35 5.91 17.86 -2.52
CA MET A 35 5.72 18.23 -1.12
C MET A 35 6.21 17.09 -0.25
N ILE A 36 7.35 17.30 0.40
CA ILE A 36 7.87 16.39 1.43
C ILE A 36 7.48 17.00 2.77
N SER A 37 6.49 16.44 3.43
CA SER A 37 5.89 17.08 4.61
C SER A 37 5.83 16.19 5.84
N GLU A 38 6.73 15.23 6.06
CA GLU A 38 6.75 14.52 7.34
C GLU A 38 8.18 14.23 7.82
N GLN A 39 8.51 14.83 8.97
CA GLN A 39 9.51 14.31 9.88
C GLN A 39 8.82 13.28 10.78
N ALA A 40 8.62 12.08 10.29
CA ALA A 40 8.15 10.99 11.13
C ALA A 40 9.27 9.97 11.27
N THR A 41 9.59 9.61 12.49
CA THR A 41 10.41 8.43 12.81
C THR A 41 9.75 7.14 12.35
N VAL A 42 8.48 7.22 11.96
CA VAL A 42 7.69 6.12 11.39
C VAL A 42 7.05 6.65 10.10
N GLY A 43 7.51 6.19 8.96
CA GLY A 43 6.93 6.54 7.66
C GLY A 43 5.55 5.90 7.50
N ASN A 44 4.63 6.59 6.85
CA ASN A 44 3.36 6.04 6.43
C ASN A 44 3.57 5.25 5.13
N SER A 45 3.09 3.99 5.08
CA SER A 45 3.17 3.13 3.92
C SER A 45 2.25 3.54 2.74
N ALA A 46 1.41 4.56 2.93
CA ALA A 46 0.53 5.06 1.89
C ALA A 46 1.22 6.15 1.05
N PRO A 47 1.19 6.05 -0.29
CA PRO A 47 1.67 7.11 -1.17
C PRO A 47 0.89 8.41 -0.97
N LYS A 48 1.60 9.54 -0.95
CA LYS A 48 0.98 10.87 -1.01
C LYS A 48 0.73 11.21 -2.48
N THR A 49 -0.51 11.46 -2.84
CA THR A 49 -0.91 11.74 -4.22
C THR A 49 -1.27 13.21 -4.40
N GLY A 50 -0.90 13.77 -5.53
CA GLY A 50 -1.27 15.13 -5.94
C GLY A 50 -1.31 15.23 -7.46
N GLY A 51 -2.51 15.44 -8.02
CA GLY A 51 -2.70 15.45 -9.46
C GLY A 51 -2.29 14.13 -10.12
N ALA A 52 -1.41 14.21 -11.12
CA ALA A 52 -0.90 13.03 -11.84
C ALA A 52 0.29 12.32 -11.14
N TYR A 53 0.69 12.78 -9.95
CA TYR A 53 1.89 12.30 -9.27
C TYR A 53 1.57 11.58 -7.98
N SER A 54 2.39 10.58 -7.69
CA SER A 54 2.40 9.84 -6.42
C SER A 54 3.81 9.86 -5.84
N LEU A 55 3.94 10.26 -4.59
CA LEU A 55 5.20 10.28 -3.86
C LEU A 55 5.14 9.29 -2.70
N LEU A 56 6.13 8.43 -2.62
CA LEU A 56 6.39 7.57 -1.48
C LEU A 56 7.76 7.93 -0.90
N GLY A 57 7.80 8.20 0.39
CA GLY A 57 9.04 8.55 1.07
C GLY A 57 8.99 8.27 2.56
N SER A 58 10.15 8.10 3.16
CA SER A 58 10.32 8.09 4.62
C SER A 58 11.53 8.93 4.98
N THR A 59 11.44 9.64 6.10
CA THR A 59 12.56 10.40 6.70
C THR A 59 12.92 9.76 8.03
N GLY A 60 14.20 9.84 8.42
CA GLY A 60 14.69 9.27 9.69
C GLY A 60 14.94 7.75 9.66
N GLN A 61 14.91 7.12 8.49
CA GLN A 61 15.26 5.72 8.36
C GLN A 61 16.79 5.55 8.40
N LEU A 62 17.28 4.74 9.35
CA LEU A 62 18.72 4.49 9.56
C LEU A 62 19.37 3.64 8.46
N GLY A 63 18.58 3.08 7.53
CA GLY A 63 19.05 2.31 6.39
C GLY A 63 17.91 1.87 5.50
N SER A 64 18.15 1.88 4.21
CA SER A 64 17.29 1.25 3.20
C SER A 64 18.17 0.37 2.34
N GLY A 65 17.75 -0.85 2.07
CA GLY A 65 18.54 -1.76 1.26
C GLY A 65 17.90 -3.12 1.12
N SER A 66 18.46 -3.91 0.23
CA SER A 66 18.12 -5.31 0.03
C SER A 66 19.29 -6.18 0.44
N LEU A 67 19.07 -7.08 1.36
CA LEU A 67 20.01 -8.13 1.77
C LEU A 67 19.56 -9.44 1.13
N SER A 68 20.38 -10.00 0.28
CA SER A 68 20.11 -11.29 -0.36
C SER A 68 21.09 -12.34 0.13
N GLY A 69 20.57 -13.50 0.54
CA GLY A 69 21.34 -14.66 0.94
C GLY A 69 20.61 -15.94 0.54
N GLY A 70 21.17 -16.71 -0.39
CA GLY A 70 20.63 -17.97 -0.81
C GLY A 70 19.16 -17.92 -1.24
N ARG A 71 18.26 -18.44 -0.41
CA ARG A 71 16.82 -18.54 -0.68
C ARG A 71 16.01 -17.29 -0.29
N TYR A 72 16.59 -16.37 0.46
CA TYR A 72 15.84 -15.27 1.06
C TYR A 72 16.42 -13.92 0.67
N THR A 73 15.51 -12.99 0.39
CA THR A 73 15.84 -11.58 0.24
C THR A 73 15.03 -10.79 1.27
N VAL A 74 15.73 -10.04 2.11
CA VAL A 74 15.11 -9.13 3.08
C VAL A 74 15.27 -7.71 2.53
N ASN A 75 14.15 -7.07 2.29
CA ASN A 75 14.09 -5.67 1.90
C ASN A 75 13.80 -4.82 3.13
N SER A 76 14.75 -3.98 3.51
CA SER A 76 14.62 -3.06 4.62
C SER A 76 14.08 -1.72 4.12
N GLY A 77 13.11 -1.17 4.86
CA GLY A 77 12.56 0.17 4.63
C GLY A 77 11.19 0.22 3.98
N ILE A 78 10.44 1.27 4.29
CA ILE A 78 9.06 1.49 3.83
C ILE A 78 8.98 1.63 2.31
N VAL A 79 9.96 2.28 1.69
CA VAL A 79 9.99 2.45 0.22
C VAL A 79 10.07 1.12 -0.51
N ASN A 80 10.78 0.15 0.05
CA ASN A 80 10.91 -1.19 -0.53
C ASN A 80 9.65 -2.06 -0.37
N SER A 81 8.74 -1.69 0.51
CA SER A 81 7.46 -2.40 0.70
C SER A 81 6.37 -1.96 -0.26
N TRP A 82 6.54 -0.80 -0.88
CA TRP A 82 5.57 -0.30 -1.85
C TRP A 82 5.71 -0.99 -3.20
N ARG A 83 4.59 -1.47 -3.71
CA ARG A 83 4.52 -2.14 -5.01
C ARG A 83 3.57 -1.38 -5.92
N PRO A 84 4.10 -0.66 -6.92
CA PRO A 84 3.26 0.06 -7.87
C PRO A 84 2.49 -0.90 -8.78
N ALA A 85 1.37 -0.40 -9.32
CA ALA A 85 0.58 -1.12 -10.30
C ALA A 85 1.43 -1.55 -11.50
N GLN A 86 1.15 -2.75 -12.00
CA GLN A 86 1.87 -3.35 -13.13
C GLN A 86 1.32 -2.85 -14.46
N LEU A 87 2.07 -3.07 -15.53
CA LEU A 87 1.62 -2.75 -16.90
C LEU A 87 0.70 -3.83 -17.49
N SER A 88 0.70 -5.04 -16.93
CA SER A 88 -0.04 -6.20 -17.40
C SER A 88 -0.47 -7.07 -16.23
N VAL A 89 -1.63 -7.73 -16.36
CA VAL A 89 -2.12 -8.72 -15.39
C VAL A 89 -1.65 -10.15 -15.68
N SER A 90 -0.78 -10.37 -16.68
CA SER A 90 -0.32 -11.70 -17.07
C SER A 90 0.36 -12.48 -15.94
N SER A 91 1.03 -11.78 -15.03
CA SER A 91 1.70 -12.34 -13.85
C SER A 91 0.82 -12.31 -12.58
N ALA A 92 -0.45 -11.90 -12.68
CA ALA A 92 -1.35 -11.83 -11.54
C ALA A 92 -1.47 -13.19 -10.83
N HIS A 93 -1.47 -13.16 -9.51
CA HIS A 93 -1.69 -14.34 -8.68
C HIS A 93 -2.42 -13.97 -7.38
N VAL A 94 -2.81 -14.99 -6.63
CA VAL A 94 -3.60 -14.83 -5.41
C VAL A 94 -2.93 -15.50 -4.22
N TYR A 95 -3.07 -14.90 -3.04
CA TYR A 95 -2.65 -15.51 -1.79
C TYR A 95 -3.54 -15.03 -0.62
N PRO A 96 -3.65 -15.81 0.47
CA PRO A 96 -3.25 -17.21 0.56
C PRO A 96 -4.13 -18.10 -0.34
N ASN A 97 -3.55 -19.13 -0.93
CA ASN A 97 -4.27 -20.12 -1.72
C ASN A 97 -3.64 -21.49 -1.48
N PRO A 98 -4.28 -22.41 -0.75
CA PRO A 98 -5.63 -22.33 -0.19
C PRO A 98 -5.81 -21.28 0.92
N CYS A 99 -7.03 -20.72 1.01
CA CYS A 99 -7.46 -19.92 2.14
C CYS A 99 -8.16 -20.82 3.16
N THR A 100 -7.48 -21.10 4.26
CA THR A 100 -8.03 -21.98 5.33
C THR A 100 -8.52 -21.11 6.49
N LEU A 101 -9.84 -21.04 6.67
CA LEU A 101 -10.46 -20.19 7.70
C LEU A 101 -10.07 -20.62 9.12
N SER A 102 -9.99 -21.94 9.37
CA SER A 102 -9.56 -22.48 10.67
C SER A 102 -8.09 -22.12 11.03
N LYS A 103 -7.28 -21.69 10.05
CA LYS A 103 -5.92 -21.20 10.23
C LYS A 103 -5.84 -19.66 10.22
N GLY A 104 -6.96 -18.97 10.40
CA GLY A 104 -7.01 -17.50 10.48
C GLY A 104 -7.04 -16.78 9.14
N CYS A 105 -7.33 -17.45 8.03
CA CYS A 105 -7.54 -16.77 6.75
C CYS A 105 -8.87 -16.01 6.78
N THR A 106 -8.82 -14.68 6.65
CA THR A 106 -9.99 -13.79 6.64
C THR A 106 -10.27 -13.17 5.27
N GLY A 107 -9.38 -13.39 4.30
CA GLY A 107 -9.50 -12.84 2.96
C GLY A 107 -8.40 -13.32 2.03
N ILE A 108 -8.54 -12.99 0.76
CA ILE A 108 -7.60 -13.34 -0.31
C ILE A 108 -7.14 -12.05 -0.98
N THR A 109 -5.85 -11.95 -1.26
CA THR A 109 -5.26 -10.81 -1.95
C THR A 109 -4.86 -11.21 -3.36
N PHE A 110 -5.34 -10.46 -4.34
CA PHE A 110 -4.87 -10.49 -5.72
C PHE A 110 -3.72 -9.52 -5.88
N THR A 111 -2.63 -9.93 -6.49
CA THR A 111 -1.41 -9.13 -6.65
C THR A 111 -0.92 -9.09 -8.08
N ARG A 112 0.05 -8.18 -8.33
CA ARG A 112 0.62 -7.89 -9.65
C ARG A 112 -0.46 -7.44 -10.64
N LEU A 113 -1.32 -6.55 -10.17
CA LEU A 113 -2.41 -5.97 -10.92
C LEU A 113 -2.00 -4.64 -11.56
N THR A 114 -2.68 -4.29 -12.64
CA THR A 114 -2.55 -2.99 -13.29
C THR A 114 -3.24 -1.88 -12.49
N LEU A 115 -3.03 -0.63 -12.86
CA LEU A 115 -3.66 0.54 -12.24
C LEU A 115 -5.18 0.37 -12.22
N ARG A 116 -5.76 0.00 -13.35
CA ARG A 116 -7.19 -0.34 -13.49
C ARG A 116 -7.30 -1.82 -13.75
N ALA A 117 -7.96 -2.53 -12.86
CA ALA A 117 -8.22 -3.95 -13.03
C ALA A 117 -9.62 -4.30 -12.54
N THR A 118 -10.19 -5.31 -13.14
CA THR A 118 -11.46 -5.92 -12.73
C THR A 118 -11.20 -7.39 -12.40
N VAL A 119 -11.52 -7.78 -11.17
CA VAL A 119 -11.49 -9.18 -10.75
C VAL A 119 -12.93 -9.70 -10.71
N ARG A 120 -13.20 -10.77 -11.42
CA ARG A 120 -14.49 -11.49 -11.38
C ARG A 120 -14.25 -12.88 -10.84
N ILE A 121 -15.07 -13.28 -9.88
CA ILE A 121 -14.97 -14.55 -9.18
C ILE A 121 -16.24 -15.36 -9.49
N TYR A 122 -16.06 -16.64 -9.80
CA TYR A 122 -17.11 -17.55 -10.20
C TYR A 122 -17.04 -18.85 -9.42
N THR A 123 -18.18 -19.51 -9.25
CA THR A 123 -18.23 -20.92 -8.86
C THR A 123 -17.74 -21.81 -10.00
N VAL A 124 -17.51 -23.08 -9.72
CA VAL A 124 -17.15 -24.06 -10.77
C VAL A 124 -18.28 -24.29 -11.78
N SER A 125 -19.53 -24.01 -11.39
CA SER A 125 -20.69 -24.03 -12.29
C SER A 125 -20.83 -22.81 -13.19
N GLY A 126 -19.92 -21.81 -13.03
CA GLY A 126 -19.91 -20.58 -13.81
C GLY A 126 -20.81 -19.46 -13.26
N GLU A 127 -21.41 -19.65 -12.09
CA GLU A 127 -22.17 -18.60 -11.43
C GLU A 127 -21.25 -17.51 -10.90
N LYS A 128 -21.58 -16.24 -11.17
CA LYS A 128 -20.79 -15.10 -10.71
C LYS A 128 -21.00 -14.87 -9.21
N VAL A 129 -19.92 -14.91 -8.45
CA VAL A 129 -19.90 -14.72 -7.00
C VAL A 129 -19.65 -13.26 -6.62
N ARG A 130 -18.62 -12.64 -7.22
CA ARG A 130 -18.19 -11.28 -6.88
C ARG A 130 -17.50 -10.60 -8.05
N THR A 131 -17.72 -9.29 -8.17
CA THR A 131 -16.92 -8.42 -9.02
C THR A 131 -16.21 -7.39 -8.13
N ILE A 132 -14.91 -7.23 -8.31
CA ILE A 132 -14.09 -6.26 -7.57
C ILE A 132 -13.42 -5.34 -8.57
N LEU A 133 -13.66 -4.04 -8.42
CA LEU A 133 -13.06 -3.00 -9.25
C LEU A 133 -11.86 -2.38 -8.53
N LYS A 134 -10.74 -2.29 -9.21
CA LYS A 134 -9.53 -1.65 -8.74
C LYS A 134 -9.21 -0.44 -9.61
N ASN A 135 -8.96 0.70 -8.97
CA ASN A 135 -8.53 1.93 -9.62
C ASN A 135 -7.59 2.70 -8.68
N ASN A 136 -6.40 2.18 -8.46
CA ASN A 136 -5.36 2.81 -7.64
C ASN A 136 -3.97 2.35 -8.09
N ASN A 137 -2.92 3.06 -7.65
CA ASN A 137 -1.54 2.77 -8.03
C ASN A 137 -0.82 1.77 -7.09
N ILE A 138 -1.58 0.88 -6.43
CA ILE A 138 -1.03 -0.27 -5.71
C ILE A 138 -1.26 -1.51 -6.55
N ASP A 139 -0.33 -2.45 -6.58
CA ASP A 139 -0.43 -3.65 -7.43
C ASP A 139 -1.41 -4.71 -6.91
N SER A 140 -2.18 -4.43 -5.87
CA SER A 140 -2.99 -5.44 -5.19
C SER A 140 -4.40 -4.95 -4.83
N ILE A 141 -5.31 -5.93 -4.64
CA ILE A 141 -6.66 -5.71 -4.08
C ILE A 141 -7.10 -6.95 -3.31
N GLY A 142 -7.83 -6.72 -2.20
CA GLY A 142 -8.35 -7.80 -1.36
C GLY A 142 -9.76 -8.23 -1.73
N TRP A 143 -10.08 -9.49 -1.43
CA TRP A 143 -11.42 -10.04 -1.39
C TRP A 143 -11.71 -10.58 0.01
N ASP A 144 -12.79 -10.14 0.58
CA ASP A 144 -13.27 -10.45 1.93
C ASP A 144 -14.05 -11.79 2.04
N LEU A 145 -13.95 -12.63 1.04
CA LEU A 145 -14.68 -13.92 0.91
C LEU A 145 -16.20 -13.77 0.91
N ARG A 146 -16.72 -12.59 0.52
CA ARG A 146 -18.17 -12.36 0.42
C ARG A 146 -18.62 -12.30 -1.03
N ASN A 147 -19.85 -12.78 -1.24
CA ASN A 147 -20.53 -12.66 -2.55
C ASN A 147 -21.10 -11.24 -2.75
N GLU A 148 -21.77 -10.99 -3.88
CA GLU A 148 -22.41 -9.70 -4.16
C GLU A 148 -23.48 -9.30 -3.12
N ALA A 149 -24.14 -10.29 -2.49
CA ALA A 149 -25.13 -10.07 -1.44
C ALA A 149 -24.50 -9.84 -0.05
N GLY A 150 -23.16 -9.83 0.07
CA GLY A 150 -22.45 -9.64 1.34
C GLY A 150 -22.36 -10.90 2.21
N SER A 151 -22.87 -12.04 1.78
CA SER A 151 -22.78 -13.31 2.51
C SER A 151 -21.43 -13.99 2.29
N ILE A 152 -20.87 -14.60 3.33
CA ILE A 152 -19.62 -15.36 3.25
C ILE A 152 -19.83 -16.58 2.34
N VAL A 153 -18.91 -16.79 1.43
CA VAL A 153 -18.98 -17.92 0.48
C VAL A 153 -18.66 -19.25 1.16
N ALA A 154 -19.17 -20.33 0.61
CA ALA A 154 -18.93 -21.70 1.10
C ALA A 154 -17.48 -22.14 0.83
N SER A 155 -17.05 -23.22 1.53
CA SER A 155 -15.81 -23.91 1.18
C SER A 155 -15.94 -24.53 -0.19
N GLY A 156 -14.88 -24.48 -0.98
CA GLY A 156 -14.91 -25.04 -2.33
C GLY A 156 -13.83 -24.44 -3.22
N LEU A 157 -13.91 -24.86 -4.49
CA LEU A 157 -13.10 -24.33 -5.58
C LEU A 157 -13.87 -23.20 -6.29
N TYR A 158 -13.17 -22.10 -6.50
CA TYR A 158 -13.64 -20.93 -7.24
C TYR A 158 -12.70 -20.65 -8.40
N LEU A 159 -13.25 -20.09 -9.47
CA LEU A 159 -12.50 -19.60 -10.61
C LEU A 159 -12.45 -18.08 -10.54
N TYR A 160 -11.32 -17.48 -10.93
CA TYR A 160 -11.26 -16.04 -11.09
C TYR A 160 -10.77 -15.64 -12.46
N VAL A 161 -11.23 -14.48 -12.90
CA VAL A 161 -10.75 -13.79 -14.09
C VAL A 161 -10.32 -12.39 -13.67
N VAL A 162 -9.05 -12.07 -13.87
CA VAL A 162 -8.54 -10.71 -13.74
C VAL A 162 -8.40 -10.12 -15.13
N SER A 163 -8.93 -8.94 -15.35
CA SER A 163 -8.79 -8.18 -16.60
C SER A 163 -8.28 -6.78 -16.31
N GLY A 164 -7.30 -6.32 -17.08
CA GLY A 164 -6.75 -4.97 -16.94
C GLY A 164 -5.82 -4.62 -18.09
N GLU A 165 -5.89 -3.35 -18.54
CA GLU A 165 -5.03 -2.76 -19.59
C GLU A 165 -4.88 -3.68 -20.82
N GLY A 166 -6.01 -4.20 -21.33
CA GLY A 166 -6.04 -5.06 -22.53
C GLY A 166 -5.54 -6.50 -22.32
N THR A 167 -5.17 -6.87 -21.10
CA THR A 167 -4.71 -8.23 -20.76
C THR A 167 -5.67 -8.91 -19.80
N SER A 168 -5.68 -10.25 -19.79
CA SER A 168 -6.47 -11.03 -18.84
C SER A 168 -5.72 -12.24 -18.31
N LYS A 169 -6.05 -12.66 -17.10
CA LYS A 169 -5.52 -13.84 -16.43
C LYS A 169 -6.64 -14.59 -15.73
N THR A 170 -6.66 -15.88 -15.90
CA THR A 170 -7.57 -16.78 -15.17
C THR A 170 -6.79 -17.62 -14.16
N GLY A 171 -7.47 -18.05 -13.12
CA GLY A 171 -6.87 -18.93 -12.13
C GLY A 171 -7.92 -19.53 -11.18
N LYS A 172 -7.43 -20.25 -10.19
CA LYS A 172 -8.24 -21.00 -9.23
C LYS A 172 -7.99 -20.50 -7.82
N ILE A 173 -9.02 -20.53 -6.98
CA ILE A 173 -8.99 -20.21 -5.56
C ILE A 173 -9.60 -21.40 -4.81
N VAL A 174 -8.95 -21.85 -3.76
CA VAL A 174 -9.45 -22.88 -2.87
C VAL A 174 -9.74 -22.28 -1.50
N ILE A 175 -10.98 -22.44 -1.03
CA ILE A 175 -11.41 -22.00 0.30
C ILE A 175 -11.74 -23.25 1.13
N VAL A 176 -11.14 -23.31 2.32
CA VAL A 176 -11.29 -24.42 3.28
C VAL A 176 -11.75 -23.85 4.62
N ARG A 177 -12.78 -24.41 5.21
CA ARG A 177 -13.20 -24.09 6.57
C ARG A 177 -12.51 -24.93 7.61
#